data_279310c76c32f100d2646cc49be96e8c
#
_entry.id   279310c76c32f100d2646cc49be96e8c
#
_cell.length_a   1.000
_cell.length_b   1.000
_cell.length_c   1.000
_cell.angle_alpha   90.00
_cell.angle_beta   90.00
_cell.angle_gamma   90.00
#
_symmetry.space_group_name_H-M   'P 1'
#
loop_
_entity.id
_entity.type
_entity.pdbx_description
1 polymer ?
#
loop_
_entity_poly.entity_id
_entity_poly.type
_entity_poly.pdbx_seq_one_letter_code
_entity_poly.pdbx_strand_id
1 'polypeptide(L)'
;FRNDENKVIKFIQKLYKEATTPTVEIAYKELGKEIADLWVFGTAKNLLDHYFTSEKTKLYMGMTVIESGPASIYDPGTAFTIPLMDSGSVFDGYWGFVKTGIWKITETLSNINLDLGVKVYLDSSITEVDTNSKIISFVKDSKDEKLHYDHLIFATDPVTPSKLIKGFKQDIELDEIGTSGKVTAFFRNPIKWKESNEYSDSFRFIFSNDNLNKFEEASQNALKNSGDYFAGFIQIYPDGSAQRSMSNKENYDKLILFTKNLSYDKKGDDLNKIKDEIINTVLPYIENADDLVYSKFLTPKDLNKTFFFPKGNIDHITLTGKQNYNKRTFSKNPNNFYSYYDLKDVYYCGAGSFPCGSVAGTAGYMCSKQLIRNDH
;
A
#
# COMPACT_ATOMS: atom_id res chain seq x y z
N PHE A 1 -12.60 18.96 11.75
CA PHE A 1 -11.94 17.87 11.05
C PHE A 1 -11.04 17.06 12.00
N ARG A 2 -9.90 17.57 12.51
CA ARG A 2 -8.93 16.82 13.31
C ARG A 2 -9.49 16.11 14.54
N ASN A 3 -10.49 16.70 15.21
CA ASN A 3 -11.13 16.06 16.37
C ASN A 3 -11.89 14.79 15.97
N ASP A 4 -12.62 14.82 14.88
CA ASP A 4 -13.39 13.67 14.40
C ASP A 4 -12.50 12.63 13.73
N GLU A 5 -11.50 13.07 12.96
CA GLU A 5 -10.46 12.20 12.42
C GLU A 5 -9.76 11.40 13.54
N ASN A 6 -9.35 12.07 14.64
CA ASN A 6 -8.73 11.40 15.78
C ASN A 6 -9.65 10.37 16.46
N LYS A 7 -10.98 10.59 16.48
CA LYS A 7 -11.93 9.57 16.96
C LYS A 7 -11.90 8.33 16.08
N VAL A 8 -11.90 8.54 14.74
CA VAL A 8 -11.87 7.43 13.79
C VAL A 8 -10.50 6.72 13.83
N ILE A 9 -9.39 7.44 13.93
CA ILE A 9 -8.06 6.84 14.11
C ILE A 9 -8.01 5.97 15.36
N LYS A 10 -8.50 6.46 16.51
CA LYS A 10 -8.56 5.67 17.75
C LYS A 10 -9.43 4.44 17.61
N PHE A 11 -10.55 4.55 16.90
CA PHE A 11 -11.39 3.41 16.57
C PHE A 11 -10.63 2.37 15.73
N ILE A 12 -9.92 2.79 14.68
CA ILE A 12 -9.10 1.90 13.85
C ILE A 12 -8.01 1.22 14.69
N GLN A 13 -7.28 1.99 15.50
CA GLN A 13 -6.25 1.46 16.39
C GLN A 13 -6.81 0.46 17.43
N LYS A 14 -8.03 0.69 17.91
CA LYS A 14 -8.72 -0.26 18.79
C LYS A 14 -9.00 -1.59 18.05
N LEU A 15 -9.49 -1.53 16.81
CA LEU A 15 -9.68 -2.74 15.98
C LEU A 15 -8.37 -3.52 15.85
N TYR A 16 -7.25 -2.82 15.63
CA TYR A 16 -5.94 -3.47 15.51
C TYR A 16 -5.52 -4.15 16.81
N LYS A 17 -5.50 -3.39 17.91
CA LYS A 17 -5.04 -3.87 19.24
C LYS A 17 -5.84 -5.07 19.74
N GLU A 18 -7.14 -5.02 19.54
CA GLU A 18 -8.07 -6.08 19.95
C GLU A 18 -8.20 -7.19 18.87
N ALA A 19 -7.60 -7.02 17.70
CA ALA A 19 -7.79 -7.86 16.51
C ALA A 19 -9.28 -8.15 16.26
N THR A 20 -10.08 -7.08 16.33
CA THR A 20 -11.54 -7.15 16.17
C THR A 20 -11.90 -7.05 14.69
N THR A 21 -12.80 -7.92 14.24
CA THR A 21 -13.33 -7.87 12.86
C THR A 21 -14.03 -6.54 12.60
N PRO A 22 -13.69 -5.81 11.52
CA PRO A 22 -14.39 -4.59 11.17
C PRO A 22 -15.80 -4.94 10.66
N THR A 23 -16.85 -4.49 11.37
CA THR A 23 -18.25 -4.66 10.96
C THR A 23 -18.99 -3.32 10.96
N VAL A 24 -20.14 -3.29 10.29
CA VAL A 24 -20.99 -2.10 10.23
C VAL A 24 -21.49 -1.74 11.64
N GLU A 25 -21.89 -2.75 12.40
CA GLU A 25 -22.42 -2.59 13.77
C GLU A 25 -21.38 -2.02 14.72
N ILE A 26 -20.13 -2.46 14.62
CA ILE A 26 -19.04 -1.96 15.44
C ILE A 26 -18.74 -0.50 15.09
N ALA A 27 -18.73 -0.11 13.82
CA ALA A 27 -18.52 1.28 13.43
C ALA A 27 -19.61 2.19 14.03
N TYR A 28 -20.87 1.82 13.92
CA TYR A 28 -21.96 2.61 14.50
C TYR A 28 -21.93 2.65 16.03
N LYS A 29 -21.57 1.54 16.66
CA LYS A 29 -21.47 1.46 18.13
C LYS A 29 -20.37 2.37 18.69
N GLU A 30 -19.21 2.38 18.07
CA GLU A 30 -18.02 3.07 18.58
C GLU A 30 -17.97 4.55 18.15
N LEU A 31 -18.45 4.88 16.96
CA LEU A 31 -18.36 6.22 16.38
C LEU A 31 -19.67 7.02 16.44
N GLY A 32 -20.80 6.33 16.59
CA GLY A 32 -22.12 6.92 16.37
C GLY A 32 -22.45 7.03 14.88
N LYS A 33 -23.75 7.19 14.58
CA LYS A 33 -24.25 7.14 13.20
C LYS A 33 -23.65 8.23 12.31
N GLU A 34 -23.62 9.46 12.77
CA GLU A 34 -23.17 10.62 11.97
C GLU A 34 -21.70 10.48 11.54
N ILE A 35 -20.80 10.17 12.45
CA ILE A 35 -19.37 10.01 12.14
C ILE A 35 -19.15 8.75 11.29
N ALA A 36 -19.81 7.64 11.58
CA ALA A 36 -19.65 6.42 10.81
C ALA A 36 -20.13 6.58 9.36
N ASP A 37 -21.31 7.22 9.17
CA ASP A 37 -21.85 7.48 7.82
C ASP A 37 -20.93 8.39 7.00
N LEU A 38 -20.32 9.40 7.63
CA LEU A 38 -19.45 10.34 6.93
C LEU A 38 -18.03 9.79 6.67
N TRP A 39 -17.41 9.20 7.69
CA TRP A 39 -15.99 8.84 7.68
C TRP A 39 -15.70 7.39 7.28
N VAL A 40 -16.63 6.46 7.52
CA VAL A 40 -16.43 5.04 7.22
C VAL A 40 -17.15 4.63 5.94
N PHE A 41 -18.40 5.05 5.80
CA PHE A 41 -19.26 4.64 4.68
C PHE A 41 -19.45 5.71 3.61
N GLY A 42 -19.06 6.95 3.89
CA GLY A 42 -19.19 8.10 3.00
C GLY A 42 -18.19 8.10 1.85
N THR A 43 -18.37 9.04 0.92
CA THR A 43 -17.39 9.32 -0.13
C THR A 43 -16.34 10.30 0.39
N ALA A 44 -15.10 10.16 -0.08
CA ALA A 44 -14.05 11.12 0.27
C ALA A 44 -14.44 12.55 -0.14
N LYS A 45 -15.10 12.72 -1.28
CA LYS A 45 -15.57 14.02 -1.75
C LYS A 45 -16.54 14.67 -0.75
N ASN A 46 -17.55 13.92 -0.27
CA ASN A 46 -18.51 14.45 0.70
C ASN A 46 -17.84 14.79 2.03
N LEU A 47 -16.92 13.95 2.50
CA LEU A 47 -16.14 14.22 3.71
C LEU A 47 -15.35 15.53 3.58
N LEU A 48 -14.64 15.70 2.47
CA LEU A 48 -13.81 16.89 2.24
C LEU A 48 -14.65 18.15 2.08
N ASP A 49 -15.79 18.07 1.39
CA ASP A 49 -16.71 19.20 1.25
C ASP A 49 -17.39 19.60 2.56
N HIS A 50 -17.61 18.63 3.47
CA HIS A 50 -18.19 18.91 4.78
C HIS A 50 -17.25 19.77 5.66
N TYR A 51 -15.93 19.54 5.58
CA TYR A 51 -14.98 20.22 6.46
C TYR A 51 -14.21 21.37 5.83
N PHE A 52 -14.06 21.42 4.50
CA PHE A 52 -13.17 22.36 3.82
C PHE A 52 -13.84 23.10 2.69
N THR A 53 -13.54 24.41 2.58
CA THR A 53 -13.91 25.25 1.45
C THR A 53 -12.77 25.43 0.45
N SER A 54 -11.51 25.32 0.91
CA SER A 54 -10.30 25.48 0.09
C SER A 54 -10.04 24.24 -0.76
N GLU A 55 -9.99 24.38 -2.08
CA GLU A 55 -9.67 23.31 -3.01
C GLU A 55 -8.23 22.76 -2.80
N LYS A 56 -7.26 23.62 -2.46
CA LYS A 56 -5.90 23.19 -2.12
C LYS A 56 -5.89 22.27 -0.90
N THR A 57 -6.67 22.61 0.13
CA THR A 57 -6.78 21.77 1.33
C THR A 57 -7.46 20.46 1.00
N LYS A 58 -8.53 20.46 0.21
CA LYS A 58 -9.20 19.24 -0.25
C LYS A 58 -8.26 18.34 -1.05
N LEU A 59 -7.47 18.92 -1.96
CA LEU A 59 -6.47 18.18 -2.73
C LEU A 59 -5.43 17.50 -1.80
N TYR A 60 -4.86 18.26 -0.87
CA TYR A 60 -3.86 17.75 0.08
C TYR A 60 -4.42 16.61 0.95
N MET A 61 -5.64 16.77 1.47
CA MET A 61 -6.27 15.77 2.33
C MET A 61 -6.81 14.56 1.54
N GLY A 62 -7.28 14.78 0.30
CA GLY A 62 -7.90 13.75 -0.53
C GLY A 62 -6.92 12.94 -1.37
N MET A 63 -5.67 13.38 -1.51
CA MET A 63 -4.69 12.70 -2.35
C MET A 63 -4.44 11.25 -1.91
N THR A 64 -4.53 10.95 -0.62
CA THR A 64 -4.30 9.61 -0.07
C THR A 64 -5.30 8.57 -0.59
N VAL A 65 -6.49 8.98 -0.98
CA VAL A 65 -7.51 8.09 -1.57
C VAL A 65 -7.04 7.53 -2.91
N ILE A 66 -6.32 8.35 -3.69
CA ILE A 66 -5.82 8.00 -5.02
C ILE A 66 -4.37 7.49 -4.96
N GLU A 67 -3.70 7.62 -3.80
CA GLU A 67 -2.27 7.36 -3.65
C GLU A 67 -1.89 5.91 -3.92
N SER A 68 -2.62 4.97 -3.40
CA SER A 68 -2.32 3.55 -3.49
C SER A 68 -2.80 2.94 -4.81
N GLY A 69 -3.93 3.42 -5.32
CA GLY A 69 -4.52 2.98 -6.56
C GLY A 69 -5.59 3.96 -7.04
N PRO A 70 -6.18 3.75 -8.21
CA PRO A 70 -7.14 4.67 -8.80
C PRO A 70 -8.55 4.56 -8.19
N ALA A 71 -8.67 4.57 -6.85
CA ALA A 71 -9.96 4.66 -6.18
C ALA A 71 -10.60 6.01 -6.47
N SER A 72 -11.90 6.04 -6.80
CA SER A 72 -12.60 7.29 -7.02
C SER A 72 -13.00 7.95 -5.71
N ILE A 73 -12.73 9.25 -5.59
CA ILE A 73 -13.17 10.04 -4.44
C ILE A 73 -14.70 10.13 -4.31
N TYR A 74 -15.44 9.74 -5.35
CA TYR A 74 -16.90 9.71 -5.39
C TYR A 74 -17.50 8.36 -4.97
N ASP A 75 -16.69 7.32 -4.80
CA ASP A 75 -17.19 6.01 -4.39
C ASP A 75 -17.49 5.96 -2.88
N PRO A 76 -18.66 5.41 -2.46
CA PRO A 76 -18.97 5.21 -1.04
C PRO A 76 -17.91 4.33 -0.37
N GLY A 77 -17.50 4.69 0.85
CA GLY A 77 -16.49 3.98 1.64
C GLY A 77 -15.05 4.47 1.40
N THR A 78 -14.80 5.37 0.44
CA THR A 78 -13.46 5.91 0.18
C THR A 78 -13.03 6.97 1.19
N ALA A 79 -13.97 7.58 1.92
CA ALA A 79 -13.67 8.48 3.03
C ALA A 79 -12.80 7.79 4.11
N PHE A 80 -13.01 6.49 4.33
CA PHE A 80 -12.27 5.70 5.32
C PHE A 80 -10.76 5.61 5.05
N THR A 81 -10.35 5.75 3.80
CA THR A 81 -8.92 5.71 3.43
C THR A 81 -8.12 6.83 4.08
N ILE A 82 -8.72 8.02 4.29
CA ILE A 82 -8.04 9.17 4.89
C ILE A 82 -7.56 8.86 6.32
N PRO A 83 -8.43 8.54 7.29
CA PRO A 83 -7.99 8.19 8.65
C PRO A 83 -7.24 6.86 8.71
N LEU A 84 -7.48 5.94 7.76
CA LEU A 84 -6.75 4.68 7.68
C LEU A 84 -5.26 4.92 7.43
N MET A 85 -4.89 5.80 6.52
CA MET A 85 -3.49 6.12 6.21
C MET A 85 -2.79 6.86 7.37
N ASP A 86 -3.54 7.62 8.16
CA ASP A 86 -3.02 8.32 9.34
C ASP A 86 -3.09 7.50 10.64
N SER A 87 -3.70 6.30 10.61
CA SER A 87 -3.88 5.46 11.81
C SER A 87 -2.58 4.83 12.34
N GLY A 88 -1.55 4.77 11.52
CA GLY A 88 -0.29 4.12 11.88
C GLY A 88 -0.44 2.59 12.02
N SER A 89 0.23 2.03 13.03
CA SER A 89 0.23 0.60 13.31
C SER A 89 -0.38 0.27 14.66
N VAL A 90 -0.43 -1.03 14.99
CA VAL A 90 -0.85 -1.56 16.32
C VAL A 90 -0.13 -0.87 17.49
N PHE A 91 1.08 -0.34 17.26
CA PHE A 91 1.95 0.25 18.29
C PHE A 91 2.11 1.77 18.12
N ASP A 92 1.11 2.47 17.63
CA ASP A 92 1.10 3.92 17.46
C ASP A 92 2.27 4.45 16.60
N GLY A 93 2.58 3.74 15.50
CA GLY A 93 3.68 4.09 14.60
C GLY A 93 3.41 5.39 13.82
N TYR A 94 4.50 6.09 13.50
CA TYR A 94 4.48 7.29 12.67
C TYR A 94 5.25 7.04 11.37
N TRP A 95 4.96 7.82 10.35
CA TRP A 95 5.74 7.83 9.13
C TRP A 95 7.18 8.30 9.42
N GLY A 96 8.14 7.58 8.86
CA GLY A 96 9.55 7.91 9.07
C GLY A 96 10.48 7.11 8.17
N PHE A 97 11.78 7.40 8.29
CA PHE A 97 12.82 6.66 7.61
C PHE A 97 13.41 5.60 8.53
N VAL A 98 13.65 4.41 7.97
CA VAL A 98 14.35 3.33 8.70
C VAL A 98 15.84 3.47 8.48
N LYS A 99 16.61 3.51 9.56
CA LYS A 99 18.08 3.53 9.49
C LYS A 99 18.59 2.36 8.64
N THR A 100 19.47 2.62 7.71
CA THR A 100 20.03 1.74 6.68
C THR A 100 19.06 1.31 5.58
N GLY A 101 17.77 1.58 5.71
CA GLY A 101 16.75 1.31 4.70
C GLY A 101 15.62 0.42 5.19
N ILE A 102 14.49 0.48 4.49
CA ILE A 102 13.25 -0.24 4.88
C ILE A 102 13.41 -1.77 4.90
N TRP A 103 14.35 -2.32 4.12
CA TRP A 103 14.68 -3.75 4.10
C TRP A 103 15.07 -4.30 5.47
N LYS A 104 15.53 -3.42 6.38
CA LYS A 104 15.91 -3.78 7.74
C LYS A 104 14.74 -4.32 8.56
N ILE A 105 13.52 -3.91 8.26
CA ILE A 105 12.30 -4.44 8.88
C ILE A 105 12.16 -5.93 8.54
N THR A 106 12.27 -6.28 7.26
CA THR A 106 12.15 -7.67 6.80
C THR A 106 13.28 -8.54 7.36
N GLU A 107 14.51 -8.02 7.37
CA GLU A 107 15.66 -8.74 7.96
C GLU A 107 15.44 -9.01 9.45
N THR A 108 14.97 -8.01 10.20
CA THR A 108 14.70 -8.17 11.64
C THR A 108 13.61 -9.21 11.89
N LEU A 109 12.51 -9.15 11.14
CA LEU A 109 11.44 -10.15 11.25
C LEU A 109 11.93 -11.56 10.87
N SER A 110 12.77 -11.67 9.84
CA SER A 110 13.38 -12.95 9.46
C SER A 110 14.22 -13.54 10.59
N ASN A 111 15.07 -12.72 11.23
CA ASN A 111 15.90 -13.16 12.34
C ASN A 111 15.04 -13.60 13.55
N ILE A 112 14.01 -12.85 13.90
CA ILE A 112 13.06 -13.23 14.96
C ILE A 112 12.41 -14.58 14.64
N ASN A 113 11.98 -14.80 13.41
CA ASN A 113 11.37 -16.07 13.00
C ASN A 113 12.38 -17.25 13.13
N LEU A 114 13.62 -17.04 12.73
CA LEU A 114 14.68 -18.06 12.87
C LEU A 114 14.94 -18.38 14.36
N ASP A 115 15.03 -17.37 15.22
CA ASP A 115 15.21 -17.53 16.66
C ASP A 115 14.03 -18.28 17.32
N LEU A 116 12.83 -18.13 16.79
CA LEU A 116 11.63 -18.87 17.20
C LEU A 116 11.54 -20.28 16.59
N GLY A 117 12.53 -20.71 15.80
CA GLY A 117 12.56 -22.02 15.19
C GLY A 117 11.69 -22.19 13.94
N VAL A 118 11.23 -21.08 13.35
CA VAL A 118 10.47 -21.11 12.09
C VAL A 118 11.38 -21.59 10.96
N LYS A 119 10.93 -22.61 10.22
CA LYS A 119 11.64 -23.12 9.05
C LYS A 119 11.31 -22.29 7.84
N VAL A 120 12.32 -21.70 7.19
CA VAL A 120 12.18 -20.91 5.98
C VAL A 120 12.72 -21.71 4.79
N TYR A 121 11.89 -21.91 3.78
CA TYR A 121 12.25 -22.57 2.53
C TYR A 121 12.41 -21.50 1.43
N LEU A 122 13.64 -21.17 1.07
CA LEU A 122 13.97 -20.31 -0.05
C LEU A 122 14.02 -21.12 -1.35
N ASP A 123 13.90 -20.43 -2.49
CA ASP A 123 13.91 -21.04 -3.83
C ASP A 123 12.92 -22.21 -3.97
N SER A 124 11.78 -22.09 -3.29
CA SER A 124 10.76 -23.12 -3.17
C SER A 124 9.45 -22.67 -3.75
N SER A 125 9.26 -22.90 -5.05
CA SER A 125 8.06 -22.49 -5.78
C SER A 125 6.90 -23.47 -5.52
N ILE A 126 5.81 -22.97 -4.93
CA ILE A 126 4.59 -23.77 -4.74
C ILE A 126 3.94 -23.99 -6.11
N THR A 127 3.60 -25.25 -6.39
CA THR A 127 2.98 -25.69 -7.65
C THR A 127 1.51 -26.04 -7.51
N GLU A 128 1.11 -26.59 -6.36
CA GLU A 128 -0.28 -26.97 -6.08
C GLU A 128 -0.56 -26.98 -4.58
N VAL A 129 -1.78 -26.65 -4.20
CA VAL A 129 -2.34 -26.84 -2.86
C VAL A 129 -3.58 -27.71 -2.94
N ASP A 130 -3.55 -28.90 -2.36
CA ASP A 130 -4.70 -29.78 -2.19
C ASP A 130 -5.31 -29.55 -0.79
N THR A 131 -6.43 -28.83 -0.75
CA THR A 131 -7.11 -28.47 0.51
C THR A 131 -7.86 -29.64 1.15
N ASN A 132 -8.15 -30.71 0.39
CA ASN A 132 -8.81 -31.91 0.93
C ASN A 132 -7.82 -32.78 1.70
N SER A 133 -6.64 -32.99 1.13
CA SER A 133 -5.58 -33.78 1.79
C SER A 133 -4.66 -32.93 2.68
N LYS A 134 -4.83 -31.59 2.68
CA LYS A 134 -3.98 -30.61 3.37
C LYS A 134 -2.49 -30.71 2.97
N ILE A 135 -2.22 -30.84 1.67
CA ILE A 135 -0.88 -31.01 1.12
C ILE A 135 -0.52 -29.81 0.24
N ILE A 136 0.65 -29.26 0.47
CA ILE A 136 1.32 -28.29 -0.41
C ILE A 136 2.36 -29.03 -1.22
N SER A 137 2.31 -28.96 -2.55
CA SER A 137 3.36 -29.40 -3.45
C SER A 137 4.20 -28.19 -3.91
N PHE A 138 5.50 -28.35 -3.91
CA PHE A 138 6.45 -27.30 -4.31
C PHE A 138 7.70 -27.90 -4.93
N VAL A 139 8.42 -27.09 -5.71
CA VAL A 139 9.70 -27.45 -6.31
C VAL A 139 10.81 -26.76 -5.53
N LYS A 140 11.77 -27.54 -5.05
CA LYS A 140 13.00 -27.09 -4.40
C LYS A 140 14.19 -27.83 -5.01
N ASP A 141 15.24 -27.10 -5.39
CA ASP A 141 16.45 -27.69 -6.01
C ASP A 141 16.12 -28.66 -7.17
N SER A 142 15.12 -28.28 -8.00
CA SER A 142 14.59 -29.07 -9.13
C SER A 142 13.96 -30.41 -8.73
N LYS A 143 13.58 -30.59 -7.47
CA LYS A 143 12.88 -31.76 -6.96
C LYS A 143 11.48 -31.40 -6.50
N ASP A 144 10.52 -32.29 -6.78
CA ASP A 144 9.17 -32.18 -6.27
C ASP A 144 9.15 -32.60 -4.79
N GLU A 145 8.68 -31.69 -3.95
CA GLU A 145 8.56 -31.88 -2.50
C GLU A 145 7.09 -31.72 -2.09
N LYS A 146 6.72 -32.30 -0.96
CA LYS A 146 5.38 -32.17 -0.38
C LYS A 146 5.46 -31.87 1.10
N LEU A 147 4.56 -31.01 1.58
CA LEU A 147 4.41 -30.66 2.98
C LEU A 147 2.94 -30.79 3.39
N HIS A 148 2.70 -31.45 4.51
CA HIS A 148 1.38 -31.45 5.15
C HIS A 148 1.26 -30.22 6.06
N TYR A 149 0.06 -29.59 6.11
CA TYR A 149 -0.23 -28.46 6.98
C TYR A 149 -1.49 -28.68 7.82
N ASP A 150 -1.53 -28.10 9.00
CA ASP A 150 -2.74 -27.96 9.80
C ASP A 150 -3.52 -26.73 9.41
N HIS A 151 -2.83 -25.57 9.33
CA HIS A 151 -3.34 -24.30 8.85
C HIS A 151 -2.46 -23.76 7.74
N LEU A 152 -3.06 -23.25 6.68
CA LEU A 152 -2.37 -22.61 5.56
C LEU A 152 -2.70 -21.13 5.52
N ILE A 153 -1.68 -20.28 5.54
CA ILE A 153 -1.83 -18.83 5.46
C ILE A 153 -1.13 -18.33 4.21
N PHE A 154 -1.88 -17.77 3.29
CA PHE A 154 -1.33 -17.06 2.14
C PHE A 154 -1.02 -15.61 2.51
N ALA A 155 0.21 -15.18 2.28
CA ALA A 155 0.67 -13.78 2.40
C ALA A 155 1.13 -13.22 1.05
N THR A 156 0.72 -13.84 -0.03
CA THR A 156 0.93 -13.44 -1.43
C THR A 156 -0.04 -12.30 -1.83
N ASP A 157 -0.20 -12.03 -3.13
CA ASP A 157 -1.37 -11.32 -3.65
C ASP A 157 -2.63 -12.20 -3.55
N PRO A 158 -3.84 -11.60 -3.58
CA PRO A 158 -5.07 -12.36 -3.34
C PRO A 158 -5.50 -13.27 -4.51
N VAL A 159 -4.92 -13.10 -5.69
CA VAL A 159 -5.25 -13.90 -6.89
C VAL A 159 -4.38 -15.16 -6.97
N THR A 160 -3.15 -15.11 -6.50
CA THR A 160 -2.23 -16.26 -6.53
C THR A 160 -2.79 -17.51 -5.85
N PRO A 161 -3.44 -17.45 -4.68
CA PRO A 161 -4.01 -18.64 -4.06
C PRO A 161 -5.01 -19.37 -4.95
N SER A 162 -5.87 -18.64 -5.68
CA SER A 162 -6.87 -19.26 -6.55
C SER A 162 -6.27 -20.09 -7.69
N LYS A 163 -5.06 -19.74 -8.11
CA LYS A 163 -4.33 -20.47 -9.17
C LYS A 163 -3.62 -21.71 -8.63
N LEU A 164 -3.28 -21.70 -7.36
CA LEU A 164 -2.55 -22.79 -6.70
C LEU A 164 -3.48 -23.85 -6.08
N ILE A 165 -4.68 -23.44 -5.65
CA ILE A 165 -5.62 -24.34 -4.98
C ILE A 165 -6.29 -25.25 -6.01
N LYS A 166 -6.08 -26.56 -5.87
CA LYS A 166 -6.63 -27.60 -6.72
C LYS A 166 -8.15 -27.56 -6.75
N GLY A 167 -8.73 -27.46 -7.95
CA GLY A 167 -10.18 -27.46 -8.13
C GLY A 167 -10.89 -26.21 -7.62
N PHE A 168 -10.17 -25.13 -7.33
CA PHE A 168 -10.78 -23.85 -6.99
C PHE A 168 -11.59 -23.29 -8.18
N LYS A 169 -12.86 -22.95 -7.93
CA LYS A 169 -13.83 -22.56 -8.98
C LYS A 169 -14.48 -21.19 -8.72
N GLN A 170 -14.00 -20.44 -7.76
CA GLN A 170 -14.53 -19.11 -7.48
C GLN A 170 -14.01 -18.12 -8.51
N ASP A 171 -14.90 -17.35 -9.13
CA ASP A 171 -14.53 -16.19 -9.92
C ASP A 171 -14.09 -15.08 -8.97
N ILE A 172 -12.87 -14.56 -9.20
CA ILE A 172 -12.30 -13.49 -8.41
C ILE A 172 -12.27 -12.24 -9.28
N GLU A 173 -13.20 -11.33 -9.02
CA GLU A 173 -13.24 -10.03 -9.66
C GLU A 173 -12.76 -8.98 -8.66
N LEU A 174 -11.58 -8.41 -8.90
CA LEU A 174 -10.92 -7.44 -8.02
C LEU A 174 -10.48 -6.21 -8.79
N ASP A 175 -10.59 -5.06 -8.13
CA ASP A 175 -9.97 -3.81 -8.59
C ASP A 175 -8.47 -3.86 -8.25
N GLU A 176 -7.66 -4.45 -9.14
CA GLU A 176 -6.24 -4.75 -8.90
C GLU A 176 -5.26 -3.92 -9.74
N ILE A 177 -5.74 -2.98 -10.58
CA ILE A 177 -4.87 -2.18 -11.44
C ILE A 177 -4.16 -1.12 -10.59
N GLY A 178 -2.82 -1.12 -10.63
CA GLY A 178 -2.00 -0.08 -10.02
C GLY A 178 -1.61 1.00 -11.03
N THR A 179 -1.54 2.24 -10.55
CA THR A 179 -1.15 3.42 -11.34
C THR A 179 0.03 4.16 -10.74
N SER A 180 0.74 3.54 -9.82
CA SER A 180 1.88 4.14 -9.12
C SER A 180 3.20 3.84 -9.83
N GLY A 181 4.12 4.80 -9.80
CA GLY A 181 5.48 4.61 -10.28
C GLY A 181 6.50 5.27 -9.36
N LYS A 182 7.77 4.94 -9.60
CA LYS A 182 8.86 5.41 -8.77
C LYS A 182 10.08 5.76 -9.62
N VAL A 183 10.52 7.01 -9.56
CA VAL A 183 11.83 7.40 -10.06
C VAL A 183 12.82 7.47 -8.90
N THR A 184 13.96 6.80 -9.03
CA THR A 184 15.10 6.96 -8.14
C THR A 184 16.15 7.78 -8.86
N ALA A 185 16.48 8.96 -8.33
CA ALA A 185 17.44 9.89 -8.88
C ALA A 185 18.69 9.94 -7.99
N PHE A 186 19.89 9.74 -8.57
CA PHE A 186 21.17 9.71 -7.88
C PHE A 186 21.98 10.96 -8.20
N PHE A 187 22.43 11.63 -7.16
CA PHE A 187 23.24 12.85 -7.22
C PHE A 187 24.66 12.55 -6.73
N ARG A 188 25.66 13.12 -7.41
CA ARG A 188 27.08 12.96 -7.08
C ARG A 188 27.43 13.50 -5.70
N ASN A 189 26.77 14.59 -5.30
CA ASN A 189 26.95 15.26 -4.03
C ASN A 189 25.63 15.37 -3.26
N PRO A 190 25.67 15.64 -1.94
CA PRO A 190 24.49 15.98 -1.16
C PRO A 190 23.66 17.09 -1.80
N ILE A 191 22.35 16.90 -1.86
CA ILE A 191 21.42 17.85 -2.45
C ILE A 191 21.36 19.12 -1.60
N LYS A 192 21.40 20.24 -2.29
CA LYS A 192 21.17 21.57 -1.73
C LYS A 192 19.83 22.09 -2.21
N TRP A 193 18.90 22.26 -1.28
CA TRP A 193 17.59 22.82 -1.59
C TRP A 193 17.65 24.34 -1.65
N LYS A 194 17.02 24.96 -2.65
CA LYS A 194 17.03 26.43 -2.83
C LYS A 194 16.38 27.20 -1.69
N GLU A 195 15.34 26.62 -1.08
CA GLU A 195 14.58 27.32 -0.05
C GLU A 195 15.23 27.22 1.33
N SER A 196 15.60 26.02 1.75
CA SER A 196 16.27 25.77 3.03
C SER A 196 16.86 24.37 3.07
N ASN A 197 18.06 24.27 3.66
CA ASN A 197 18.70 22.99 3.95
C ASN A 197 18.44 22.51 5.40
N GLU A 198 17.74 23.30 6.22
CA GLU A 198 17.44 22.96 7.61
C GLU A 198 16.67 21.64 7.73
N TYR A 199 15.76 21.39 6.76
CA TYR A 199 14.96 20.17 6.71
C TYR A 199 15.30 19.33 5.48
N SER A 200 16.59 19.17 5.18
CA SER A 200 17.05 18.45 3.97
C SER A 200 16.62 16.99 3.92
N ASP A 201 16.41 16.37 5.08
CA ASP A 201 15.92 15.00 5.27
C ASP A 201 14.40 14.88 5.38
N SER A 202 13.67 16.00 5.30
CA SER A 202 12.21 15.98 5.41
C SER A 202 11.54 15.54 4.11
N PHE A 203 10.51 14.76 4.25
CA PHE A 203 9.58 14.38 3.21
C PHE A 203 8.90 15.63 2.59
N ARG A 204 8.74 15.65 1.27
CA ARG A 204 8.19 16.78 0.53
C ARG A 204 7.14 16.35 -0.46
N PHE A 205 6.25 17.29 -0.78
CA PHE A 205 5.29 17.17 -1.89
C PHE A 205 5.46 18.34 -2.85
N ILE A 206 5.36 18.05 -4.15
CA ILE A 206 5.14 19.05 -5.20
C ILE A 206 3.80 18.77 -5.83
N PHE A 207 2.89 19.74 -5.80
CA PHE A 207 1.58 19.66 -6.44
C PHE A 207 1.62 20.37 -7.80
N SER A 208 1.18 19.69 -8.86
CA SER A 208 1.13 20.25 -10.22
C SER A 208 -0.14 21.08 -10.46
N ASN A 209 -1.11 21.00 -9.56
CA ASN A 209 -2.37 21.75 -9.63
C ASN A 209 -2.96 21.94 -8.23
N ASP A 210 -4.04 22.71 -8.13
CA ASP A 210 -4.76 22.99 -6.90
C ASP A 210 -6.23 22.50 -6.92
N ASN A 211 -6.53 21.57 -7.83
CA ASN A 211 -7.89 21.10 -8.05
C ASN A 211 -7.96 19.56 -7.91
N LEU A 212 -8.70 19.10 -6.91
CA LEU A 212 -8.88 17.68 -6.62
C LEU A 212 -9.60 16.93 -7.77
N ASN A 213 -10.55 17.58 -8.47
CA ASN A 213 -11.25 16.95 -9.57
C ASN A 213 -10.34 16.66 -10.77
N LYS A 214 -9.36 17.53 -11.07
CA LYS A 214 -8.35 17.25 -12.10
C LYS A 214 -7.49 16.06 -11.75
N PHE A 215 -7.18 15.89 -10.47
CA PHE A 215 -6.42 14.74 -10.01
C PHE A 215 -7.25 13.45 -10.11
N GLU A 216 -8.53 13.50 -9.73
CA GLU A 216 -9.47 12.39 -9.92
C GLU A 216 -9.60 12.01 -11.40
N GLU A 217 -9.79 12.98 -12.28
CA GLU A 217 -9.88 12.75 -13.74
C GLU A 217 -8.63 12.07 -14.28
N ALA A 218 -7.43 12.55 -13.90
CA ALA A 218 -6.17 11.96 -14.31
C ALA A 218 -6.02 10.51 -13.82
N SER A 219 -6.46 10.23 -12.59
CA SER A 219 -6.46 8.89 -12.02
C SER A 219 -7.37 7.94 -12.80
N GLN A 220 -8.59 8.37 -13.12
CA GLN A 220 -9.53 7.57 -13.89
C GLN A 220 -9.08 7.37 -15.36
N ASN A 221 -8.43 8.37 -15.95
CA ASN A 221 -7.84 8.26 -17.28
C ASN A 221 -6.68 7.25 -17.29
N ALA A 222 -5.83 7.25 -16.28
CA ALA A 222 -4.75 6.27 -16.13
C ALA A 222 -5.30 4.84 -16.01
N LEU A 223 -6.38 4.64 -15.26
CA LEU A 223 -7.06 3.36 -15.12
C LEU A 223 -7.59 2.83 -16.48
N LYS A 224 -8.15 3.73 -17.29
CA LYS A 224 -8.68 3.41 -18.63
C LYS A 224 -7.61 3.38 -19.71
N ASN A 225 -6.34 3.58 -19.35
CA ASN A 225 -5.23 3.73 -20.29
C ASN A 225 -5.48 4.82 -21.35
N SER A 226 -6.08 5.93 -20.96
CA SER A 226 -6.47 7.05 -21.82
C SER A 226 -5.87 8.38 -21.34
N GLY A 227 -5.79 9.36 -22.24
CA GLY A 227 -5.27 10.70 -21.96
C GLY A 227 -3.77 10.78 -21.78
N ASP A 228 -3.29 12.01 -21.61
CA ASP A 228 -1.89 12.30 -21.32
C ASP A 228 -1.57 12.04 -19.87
N TYR A 229 -0.27 11.80 -19.59
CA TYR A 229 0.18 11.68 -18.22
C TYR A 229 0.04 13.01 -17.47
N PHE A 230 -0.45 12.94 -16.26
CA PHE A 230 -0.54 14.06 -15.34
C PHE A 230 -0.34 13.56 -13.91
N ALA A 231 0.79 13.88 -13.31
CA ALA A 231 1.14 13.39 -11.97
C ALA A 231 0.14 13.82 -10.89
N GLY A 232 -0.37 15.06 -10.99
CA GLY A 232 -1.15 15.68 -9.93
C GLY A 232 -0.29 16.13 -8.76
N PHE A 233 0.48 15.20 -8.19
CA PHE A 233 1.54 15.49 -7.22
C PHE A 233 2.70 14.50 -7.34
N ILE A 234 3.84 14.90 -6.80
CA ILE A 234 5.03 14.06 -6.66
C ILE A 234 5.41 14.05 -5.17
N GLN A 235 5.51 12.86 -4.60
CA GLN A 235 6.07 12.66 -3.27
C GLN A 235 7.58 12.49 -3.37
N ILE A 236 8.32 13.25 -2.57
CA ILE A 236 9.77 13.26 -2.58
C ILE A 236 10.30 12.73 -1.26
N TYR A 237 11.01 11.61 -1.33
CA TYR A 237 11.71 11.03 -0.20
C TYR A 237 13.20 11.28 -0.36
N PRO A 238 13.81 12.20 0.42
CA PRO A 238 15.24 12.48 0.39
C PRO A 238 16.02 11.40 1.16
N ASP A 239 16.00 10.18 0.64
CA ASP A 239 16.54 9.01 1.33
C ASP A 239 18.03 9.15 1.67
N GLY A 240 18.85 9.70 0.78
CA GLY A 240 20.26 9.93 1.06
C GLY A 240 20.48 10.90 2.23
N SER A 241 19.78 12.04 2.26
CA SER A 241 19.83 12.98 3.38
C SER A 241 19.33 12.35 4.68
N ALA A 242 18.22 11.61 4.64
CA ALA A 242 17.70 10.94 5.82
C ALA A 242 18.69 9.88 6.36
N GLN A 243 19.35 9.12 5.50
CA GLN A 243 20.36 8.15 5.93
C GLN A 243 21.58 8.85 6.52
N ARG A 244 22.05 9.98 5.96
CA ARG A 244 23.17 10.75 6.53
C ARG A 244 22.83 11.30 7.92
N SER A 245 21.63 11.84 8.12
CA SER A 245 21.20 12.32 9.45
C SER A 245 21.18 11.22 10.50
N MET A 246 20.98 9.96 10.07
CA MET A 246 20.99 8.77 10.94
C MET A 246 22.35 8.07 11.06
N SER A 247 23.45 8.64 10.58
CA SER A 247 24.82 8.13 10.69
C SER A 247 25.48 7.53 9.42
N ASN A 248 24.92 7.67 8.26
CA ASN A 248 25.61 7.28 7.03
C ASN A 248 26.65 8.35 6.63
N LYS A 249 27.86 7.91 6.25
CA LYS A 249 28.97 8.79 5.87
C LYS A 249 29.11 8.98 4.36
N GLU A 250 28.17 8.51 3.57
CA GLU A 250 28.22 8.62 2.12
C GLU A 250 28.06 10.06 1.65
N ASN A 251 28.89 10.46 0.65
CA ASN A 251 28.93 11.81 0.10
C ASN A 251 28.05 12.00 -1.14
N TYR A 252 27.30 11.01 -1.54
CA TYR A 252 26.30 11.11 -2.62
C TYR A 252 24.89 11.29 -2.05
N ASP A 253 23.94 11.61 -2.92
CA ASP A 253 22.54 11.67 -2.51
C ASP A 253 21.63 10.84 -3.39
N LYS A 254 20.49 10.50 -2.85
CA LYS A 254 19.45 9.72 -3.52
C LYS A 254 18.09 10.30 -3.18
N LEU A 255 17.36 10.72 -4.21
CA LEU A 255 15.94 11.05 -4.13
C LEU A 255 15.09 9.91 -4.65
N ILE A 256 14.02 9.63 -3.94
CA ILE A 256 12.96 8.77 -4.42
C ILE A 256 11.76 9.66 -4.72
N LEU A 257 11.33 9.67 -5.98
CA LEU A 257 10.19 10.42 -6.47
C LEU A 257 9.06 9.41 -6.73
N PHE A 258 8.05 9.45 -5.90
CA PHE A 258 6.89 8.60 -6.05
C PHE A 258 5.79 9.35 -6.79
N THR A 259 5.29 8.77 -7.85
CA THR A 259 4.34 9.39 -8.76
C THR A 259 3.11 8.51 -8.97
N LYS A 260 2.04 9.11 -9.43
CA LYS A 260 0.74 8.50 -9.66
C LYS A 260 0.29 8.67 -11.11
N ASN A 261 -0.88 8.15 -11.40
CA ASN A 261 -1.59 8.31 -12.67
C ASN A 261 -0.80 7.75 -13.87
N LEU A 262 0.03 6.74 -13.62
CA LEU A 262 0.70 5.98 -14.65
C LEU A 262 -0.19 4.83 -15.11
N SER A 263 -0.58 4.83 -16.37
CA SER A 263 -1.29 3.69 -16.95
C SER A 263 -0.41 2.45 -16.98
N TYR A 264 -0.99 1.31 -16.61
CA TYR A 264 -0.29 0.03 -16.59
C TYR A 264 0.28 -0.36 -17.96
N ASP A 265 -0.41 -0.01 -19.04
CA ASP A 265 -0.04 -0.39 -20.42
C ASP A 265 0.80 0.65 -21.16
N LYS A 266 1.20 1.77 -20.54
CA LYS A 266 2.11 2.74 -21.17
C LYS A 266 3.43 2.06 -21.54
N LYS A 267 3.99 2.41 -22.71
CA LYS A 267 5.19 1.79 -23.29
C LYS A 267 6.10 2.81 -23.97
N GLY A 268 7.35 2.39 -24.16
CA GLY A 268 8.30 2.99 -25.09
C GLY A 268 8.71 4.42 -24.74
N ASP A 269 8.78 5.27 -25.77
CA ASP A 269 9.27 6.65 -25.65
C ASP A 269 8.43 7.53 -24.72
N ASP A 270 7.15 7.21 -24.57
CA ASP A 270 6.28 7.94 -23.61
C ASP A 270 6.78 7.79 -22.17
N LEU A 271 7.29 6.61 -21.80
CA LEU A 271 7.83 6.39 -20.45
C LEU A 271 9.08 7.20 -20.17
N ASN A 272 9.95 7.39 -21.17
CA ASN A 272 11.12 8.26 -21.05
C ASN A 272 10.71 9.72 -20.88
N LYS A 273 9.76 10.20 -21.67
CA LYS A 273 9.21 11.55 -21.52
C LYS A 273 8.61 11.78 -20.15
N ILE A 274 7.79 10.82 -19.66
CA ILE A 274 7.17 10.89 -18.34
C ILE A 274 8.25 10.92 -17.24
N LYS A 275 9.27 10.07 -17.32
CA LYS A 275 10.39 10.09 -16.38
C LYS A 275 11.09 11.46 -16.35
N ASP A 276 11.37 12.01 -17.52
CA ASP A 276 12.05 13.31 -17.63
C ASP A 276 11.14 14.46 -17.11
N GLU A 277 9.84 14.40 -17.37
CA GLU A 277 8.86 15.35 -16.81
C GLU A 277 8.86 15.30 -15.27
N ILE A 278 8.82 14.10 -14.66
CA ILE A 278 8.87 13.93 -13.21
C ILE A 278 10.15 14.56 -12.63
N ILE A 279 11.29 14.26 -13.24
CA ILE A 279 12.58 14.79 -12.80
C ILE A 279 12.62 16.31 -12.96
N ASN A 280 12.23 16.83 -14.12
CA ASN A 280 12.24 18.26 -14.42
C ASN A 280 11.25 19.06 -13.56
N THR A 281 10.24 18.44 -12.99
CA THR A 281 9.34 19.06 -12.01
C THR A 281 10.05 19.30 -10.66
N VAL A 282 11.06 18.49 -10.32
CA VAL A 282 11.76 18.56 -9.04
C VAL A 282 13.06 19.38 -9.12
N LEU A 283 13.82 19.28 -10.22
CA LEU A 283 15.12 19.95 -10.37
C LEU A 283 15.10 21.45 -10.13
N PRO A 284 14.06 22.23 -10.48
CA PRO A 284 13.98 23.67 -10.21
C PRO A 284 14.11 24.05 -8.73
N TYR A 285 13.85 23.12 -7.81
CA TYR A 285 13.97 23.34 -6.35
C TYR A 285 15.36 22.99 -5.80
N ILE A 286 16.29 22.50 -6.63
CA ILE A 286 17.63 22.05 -6.25
C ILE A 286 18.68 23.03 -6.82
N GLU A 287 19.61 23.51 -5.96
CA GLU A 287 20.70 24.40 -6.39
C GLU A 287 21.73 23.67 -7.26
N ASN A 288 22.12 22.49 -6.83
CA ASN A 288 23.12 21.65 -7.51
C ASN A 288 22.47 20.58 -8.39
N ALA A 289 21.48 20.96 -9.20
CA ALA A 289 20.75 20.05 -10.10
C ALA A 289 21.69 19.33 -11.09
N ASP A 290 22.80 19.94 -11.49
CA ASP A 290 23.82 19.37 -12.40
C ASP A 290 24.58 18.18 -11.80
N ASP A 291 24.44 17.94 -10.49
CA ASP A 291 24.98 16.76 -9.83
C ASP A 291 24.16 15.49 -10.07
N LEU A 292 23.02 15.56 -10.74
CA LEU A 292 22.25 14.39 -11.16
C LEU A 292 23.06 13.56 -12.16
N VAL A 293 23.41 12.34 -11.78
CA VAL A 293 24.26 11.44 -12.60
C VAL A 293 23.53 10.26 -13.19
N TYR A 294 22.44 9.82 -12.56
CA TYR A 294 21.69 8.67 -13.00
C TYR A 294 20.24 8.70 -12.47
N SER A 295 19.32 8.15 -13.22
CA SER A 295 17.97 7.92 -12.77
C SER A 295 17.43 6.58 -13.23
N LYS A 296 16.63 5.92 -12.39
CA LYS A 296 15.92 4.68 -12.71
C LYS A 296 14.44 4.88 -12.50
N PHE A 297 13.64 4.51 -13.50
CA PHE A 297 12.18 4.56 -13.44
C PHE A 297 11.62 3.14 -13.31
N LEU A 298 10.77 2.93 -12.33
CA LEU A 298 9.95 1.72 -12.16
C LEU A 298 8.49 2.09 -12.42
N THR A 299 7.92 1.48 -13.45
CA THR A 299 6.52 1.63 -13.83
C THR A 299 5.64 0.61 -13.11
N PRO A 300 4.29 0.72 -13.15
CA PRO A 300 3.42 -0.35 -12.64
C PRO A 300 3.73 -1.73 -13.22
N LYS A 301 4.12 -1.78 -14.50
CA LYS A 301 4.50 -3.03 -15.18
C LYS A 301 5.82 -3.61 -14.66
N ASP A 302 6.79 -2.75 -14.33
CA ASP A 302 8.04 -3.17 -13.71
C ASP A 302 7.81 -3.67 -12.28
N LEU A 303 6.90 -3.02 -11.53
CA LEU A 303 6.50 -3.47 -10.19
C LEU A 303 5.84 -4.86 -10.24
N ASN A 304 4.96 -5.10 -11.21
CA ASN A 304 4.37 -6.41 -11.42
C ASN A 304 5.44 -7.46 -11.78
N LYS A 305 6.34 -7.15 -12.73
CA LYS A 305 7.38 -8.06 -13.19
C LYS A 305 8.41 -8.39 -12.10
N THR A 306 8.79 -7.39 -11.30
CA THR A 306 9.90 -7.52 -10.33
C THR A 306 9.44 -8.03 -8.97
N PHE A 307 8.28 -7.56 -8.51
CA PHE A 307 7.77 -7.81 -7.16
C PHE A 307 6.47 -8.61 -7.15
N PHE A 308 5.98 -9.01 -8.32
CA PHE A 308 4.73 -9.77 -8.50
C PHE A 308 3.49 -9.05 -7.96
N PHE A 309 3.53 -7.72 -7.82
CA PHE A 309 2.34 -6.95 -7.44
C PHE A 309 1.26 -7.09 -8.51
N PRO A 310 0.01 -7.43 -8.18
CA PRO A 310 -1.07 -7.60 -9.15
C PRO A 310 -1.21 -6.34 -10.00
N LYS A 311 -1.02 -6.46 -11.30
CA LYS A 311 -1.02 -5.33 -12.24
C LYS A 311 -0.31 -4.07 -11.71
N GLY A 312 0.79 -4.26 -10.95
CA GLY A 312 1.59 -3.18 -10.38
C GLY A 312 0.97 -2.44 -9.19
N ASN A 313 -0.10 -2.97 -8.60
CA ASN A 313 -0.78 -2.37 -7.46
C ASN A 313 -0.02 -2.65 -6.17
N ILE A 314 0.47 -1.60 -5.52
CA ILE A 314 1.28 -1.69 -4.29
C ILE A 314 0.49 -2.15 -3.07
N ASP A 315 -0.83 -1.99 -3.07
CA ASP A 315 -1.74 -2.51 -2.04
C ASP A 315 -2.37 -3.85 -2.41
N HIS A 316 -1.92 -4.46 -3.51
CA HIS A 316 -2.43 -5.67 -4.14
C HIS A 316 -3.84 -5.50 -4.73
N ILE A 317 -4.76 -4.86 -4.03
CA ILE A 317 -6.08 -4.44 -4.52
C ILE A 317 -6.35 -3.01 -4.06
N THR A 318 -7.02 -2.24 -4.91
CA THR A 318 -7.32 -0.84 -4.67
C THR A 318 -8.28 -0.67 -3.49
N LEU A 319 -8.12 0.41 -2.72
CA LEU A 319 -9.01 0.76 -1.60
C LEU A 319 -10.31 1.41 -2.10
N THR A 320 -10.98 0.75 -3.05
CA THR A 320 -12.31 1.17 -3.52
C THR A 320 -13.39 0.88 -2.48
N GLY A 321 -14.56 1.50 -2.61
CA GLY A 321 -15.68 1.23 -1.71
C GLY A 321 -16.18 -0.22 -1.71
N LYS A 322 -15.77 -1.02 -2.70
CA LYS A 322 -16.03 -2.47 -2.75
C LYS A 322 -14.99 -3.31 -1.99
N GLN A 323 -13.82 -2.75 -1.72
CA GLN A 323 -12.63 -3.45 -1.21
C GLN A 323 -11.99 -2.70 -0.03
N ASN A 324 -12.77 -1.96 0.75
CA ASN A 324 -12.30 -1.20 1.90
C ASN A 324 -13.08 -1.59 3.16
N TYR A 325 -12.54 -1.30 4.34
CA TYR A 325 -13.10 -1.59 5.65
C TYR A 325 -13.57 -3.05 5.77
N ASN A 326 -14.85 -3.29 6.12
CA ASN A 326 -15.44 -4.62 6.30
C ASN A 326 -15.58 -5.46 5.01
N LYS A 327 -15.36 -4.84 3.85
CA LYS A 327 -15.38 -5.53 2.55
C LYS A 327 -13.97 -5.96 2.09
N ARG A 328 -12.91 -5.62 2.84
CA ARG A 328 -11.53 -6.02 2.51
C ARG A 328 -11.23 -7.40 3.11
N THR A 329 -12.01 -8.38 2.69
CA THR A 329 -11.94 -9.78 3.09
C THR A 329 -12.37 -10.70 1.95
N PHE A 330 -11.95 -11.95 2.00
CA PHE A 330 -12.37 -13.02 1.09
C PHE A 330 -13.34 -13.99 1.77
N SER A 331 -13.66 -13.79 3.04
CA SER A 331 -14.62 -14.58 3.80
C SER A 331 -16.01 -13.97 3.76
N LYS A 332 -17.04 -14.81 3.76
CA LYS A 332 -18.44 -14.44 4.00
C LYS A 332 -18.80 -14.51 5.48
N ASN A 333 -17.95 -15.15 6.29
CA ASN A 333 -18.18 -15.35 7.72
C ASN A 333 -17.38 -14.30 8.53
N PRO A 334 -18.05 -13.34 9.19
CA PRO A 334 -17.34 -12.32 10.00
C PRO A 334 -16.56 -12.90 11.18
N ASN A 335 -16.93 -14.09 11.68
CA ASN A 335 -16.18 -14.77 12.75
C ASN A 335 -14.89 -15.41 12.24
N ASN A 336 -14.74 -15.58 10.93
CA ASN A 336 -13.53 -16.09 10.30
C ASN A 336 -13.07 -15.16 9.18
N PHE A 337 -12.91 -13.90 9.51
CA PHE A 337 -12.71 -12.79 8.57
C PHE A 337 -11.50 -12.95 7.64
N TYR A 338 -10.45 -13.62 8.09
CA TYR A 338 -9.25 -13.89 7.29
C TYR A 338 -9.28 -15.23 6.55
N SER A 339 -10.38 -16.00 6.60
CA SER A 339 -10.51 -17.20 5.79
C SER A 339 -10.50 -16.87 4.29
N TYR A 340 -9.83 -17.66 3.50
CA TYR A 340 -9.84 -17.53 2.06
C TYR A 340 -11.01 -18.30 1.46
N TYR A 341 -12.07 -17.56 1.08
CA TYR A 341 -13.33 -18.10 0.53
C TYR A 341 -13.97 -19.20 1.38
N ASP A 342 -13.87 -19.05 2.68
CA ASP A 342 -14.40 -19.97 3.69
C ASP A 342 -13.89 -21.43 3.54
N LEU A 343 -12.75 -21.61 2.85
CA LEU A 343 -12.06 -22.90 2.80
C LEU A 343 -11.56 -23.26 4.20
N LYS A 344 -11.76 -24.53 4.56
CA LYS A 344 -11.36 -25.01 5.89
C LYS A 344 -9.84 -24.92 6.06
N ASP A 345 -9.43 -24.28 7.14
CA ASP A 345 -8.02 -24.13 7.55
C ASP A 345 -7.13 -23.40 6.51
N VAL A 346 -7.75 -22.58 5.64
CA VAL A 346 -7.04 -21.77 4.64
C VAL A 346 -7.35 -20.29 4.85
N TYR A 347 -6.31 -19.47 4.98
CA TYR A 347 -6.38 -18.06 5.35
C TYR A 347 -5.59 -17.17 4.39
N TYR A 348 -5.94 -15.89 4.39
CA TYR A 348 -5.24 -14.88 3.62
C TYR A 348 -4.98 -13.62 4.47
N CYS A 349 -3.73 -13.16 4.55
CA CYS A 349 -3.35 -11.97 5.33
C CYS A 349 -2.36 -11.04 4.63
N GLY A 350 -2.29 -11.08 3.30
CA GLY A 350 -1.46 -10.17 2.53
C GLY A 350 -1.98 -8.72 2.52
N ALA A 351 -1.32 -7.83 1.77
CA ALA A 351 -1.71 -6.43 1.62
C ALA A 351 -3.14 -6.24 1.08
N GLY A 352 -3.69 -7.23 0.37
CA GLY A 352 -5.07 -7.24 -0.10
C GLY A 352 -6.13 -7.54 0.96
N SER A 353 -5.79 -7.80 2.24
CA SER A 353 -6.73 -7.95 3.35
C SER A 353 -6.75 -6.71 4.25
N PHE A 354 -7.80 -6.62 5.12
CA PHE A 354 -7.89 -5.52 6.09
C PHE A 354 -6.69 -5.52 7.07
N PRO A 355 -6.13 -4.37 7.40
CA PRO A 355 -6.53 -3.02 6.96
C PRO A 355 -6.03 -2.66 5.54
N CYS A 356 -4.84 -3.04 5.16
CA CYS A 356 -4.11 -2.95 3.89
C CYS A 356 -2.62 -3.21 4.14
N GLY A 357 -1.73 -2.88 3.19
CA GLY A 357 -0.27 -3.00 3.30
C GLY A 357 0.36 -2.04 4.30
N SER A 358 0.79 -0.87 3.83
CA SER A 358 1.42 0.24 4.60
C SER A 358 2.64 -0.14 5.45
N VAL A 359 3.30 -1.27 5.17
CA VAL A 359 4.52 -1.76 5.87
C VAL A 359 4.32 -1.98 7.39
N ALA A 360 3.07 -2.04 7.86
CA ALA A 360 2.74 -2.12 9.30
C ALA A 360 2.66 -3.54 9.86
N GLY A 361 2.54 -4.58 9.00
CA GLY A 361 2.35 -5.96 9.43
C GLY A 361 1.00 -6.25 10.12
N THR A 362 0.09 -5.27 10.14
CA THR A 362 -1.16 -5.33 10.92
C THR A 362 -2.09 -6.45 10.45
N ALA A 363 -2.20 -6.68 9.13
CA ALA A 363 -3.03 -7.77 8.59
C ALA A 363 -2.56 -9.15 9.10
N GLY A 364 -1.26 -9.41 9.09
CA GLY A 364 -0.68 -10.65 9.63
C GLY A 364 -0.90 -10.79 11.14
N TYR A 365 -0.75 -9.70 11.90
CA TYR A 365 -1.02 -9.68 13.34
C TYR A 365 -2.48 -10.02 13.65
N MET A 366 -3.44 -9.37 12.98
CA MET A 366 -4.86 -9.61 13.20
C MET A 366 -5.28 -11.02 12.78
N CYS A 367 -4.77 -11.51 11.66
CA CYS A 367 -5.00 -12.88 11.19
C CYS A 367 -4.50 -13.91 12.23
N SER A 368 -3.26 -13.77 12.71
CA SER A 368 -2.70 -14.69 13.70
C SER A 368 -3.50 -14.68 15.01
N LYS A 369 -3.93 -13.50 15.47
CA LYS A 369 -4.78 -13.39 16.68
C LYS A 369 -6.15 -14.04 16.50
N GLN A 370 -6.75 -13.93 15.32
CA GLN A 370 -8.01 -14.61 15.02
C GLN A 370 -7.85 -16.13 15.01
N LEU A 371 -6.78 -16.64 14.37
CA LEU A 371 -6.46 -18.07 14.36
C LEU A 371 -6.32 -18.63 15.78
N ILE A 372 -5.48 -18.01 16.61
CA ILE A 372 -5.26 -18.45 18.00
C ILE A 372 -6.56 -18.49 18.80
N ARG A 373 -7.49 -17.54 18.57
CA ARG A 373 -8.81 -17.55 19.27
C ARG A 373 -9.72 -18.67 18.80
N ASN A 374 -9.64 -19.07 17.55
CA ASN A 374 -10.50 -20.08 16.95
C ASN A 374 -10.02 -21.52 17.30
N ASP A 375 -8.75 -21.68 17.68
CA ASP A 375 -8.15 -22.95 18.08
C ASP A 375 -8.38 -23.28 19.57
N HIS A 376 -8.86 -22.29 20.35
CA HIS A 376 -9.19 -22.41 21.78
C HIS A 376 -10.69 -22.29 22.03
#